data_8d6482d4edceff98c3a96539d01670b6
#
_entry.id   8d6482d4edceff98c3a96539d01670b6
#
_cell.length_a   1.000
_cell.length_b   1.000
_cell.length_c   1.000
_cell.angle_alpha   90.00
_cell.angle_beta   90.00
_cell.angle_gamma   90.00
#
_symmetry.space_group_name_H-M   'P 1'
#
loop_
_entity.id
_entity.type
_entity.pdbx_description
1 polymer ?
#
loop_
_entity_poly.entity_id
_entity_poly.type
_entity_poly.pdbx_seq_one_letter_code
_entity_poly.pdbx_strand_id
1 'polypeptide(L)'
;ADGTVTINDQEDYDQALETWRQGLEGVASIGDTLPGVPTPVVIGYLNYGDVDVWGFDASLAVFLSRKWNMDITYSYMGTTEFSNPLTKAKESVNAPKHKAGLKLQFNPIKYPLTVSLNGRYVDGFDWSSGIYFGKIKSYGIFDLHLGYEINKYLKMNFTINNLLDHKHIEIIGGPSLGRVMMLRLETKF
;
A
#
# COMPACT_ATOMS: atom_id res chain seq x y z
N ALA A 1 14.28 26.27 1.49
CA ALA A 1 15.53 25.94 2.18
C ALA A 1 15.64 24.42 2.13
N ASP A 2 16.75 23.89 1.61
CA ASP A 2 16.97 22.46 1.36
C ASP A 2 17.31 21.64 2.62
N GLY A 3 17.31 22.26 3.80
CA GLY A 3 17.57 21.58 5.08
C GLY A 3 19.01 21.12 5.30
N THR A 4 19.93 21.53 4.44
CA THR A 4 21.36 21.22 4.61
C THR A 4 21.94 22.03 5.76
N VAL A 5 22.47 21.34 6.78
CA VAL A 5 23.27 21.94 7.84
C VAL A 5 24.74 21.86 7.39
N THR A 6 25.37 23.01 7.17
CA THR A 6 26.79 23.06 6.86
C THR A 6 27.58 23.04 8.17
N ILE A 7 28.38 22.00 8.38
CA ILE A 7 29.27 21.87 9.55
C ILE A 7 30.62 22.41 9.15
N ASN A 8 31.04 23.48 9.79
CA ASN A 8 32.32 24.18 9.48
C ASN A 8 33.40 23.87 10.51
N ASP A 9 33.04 23.51 11.73
CA ASP A 9 33.95 23.23 12.81
C ASP A 9 33.42 22.23 13.83
N GLN A 10 34.16 21.95 14.89
CA GLN A 10 33.81 20.98 15.92
C GLN A 10 32.59 21.43 16.75
N GLU A 11 32.40 22.73 16.93
CA GLU A 11 31.27 23.26 17.71
C GLU A 11 29.96 23.10 16.96
N ASP A 12 29.95 23.36 15.65
CA ASP A 12 28.82 23.09 14.76
C ASP A 12 28.47 21.59 14.77
N TYR A 13 29.47 20.72 14.77
CA TYR A 13 29.30 19.27 14.84
C TYR A 13 28.65 18.83 16.16
N ASP A 14 29.16 19.31 17.28
CA ASP A 14 28.66 18.95 18.61
C ASP A 14 27.25 19.48 18.82
N GLN A 15 26.93 20.65 18.28
CA GLN A 15 25.60 21.24 18.33
C GLN A 15 24.61 20.50 17.43
N ALA A 16 25.03 20.08 16.25
CA ALA A 16 24.25 19.24 15.37
C ALA A 16 24.02 17.84 15.97
N LEU A 17 25.04 17.27 16.64
CA LEU A 17 24.96 16.00 17.33
C LEU A 17 24.00 16.07 18.53
N GLU A 18 24.02 17.16 19.29
CA GLU A 18 23.11 17.35 20.42
C GLU A 18 21.65 17.57 19.96
N THR A 19 21.46 18.37 18.92
CA THR A 19 20.15 18.54 18.27
C THR A 19 19.65 17.21 17.73
N TRP A 20 20.54 16.40 17.16
CA TRP A 20 20.27 15.06 16.70
C TRP A 20 19.89 14.11 17.85
N ARG A 21 20.61 14.13 18.98
CA ARG A 21 20.28 13.33 20.18
C ARG A 21 18.93 13.70 20.79
N GLN A 22 18.58 14.96 20.78
CA GLN A 22 17.30 15.46 21.32
C GLN A 22 16.13 15.22 20.37
N GLY A 23 16.38 15.00 19.06
CA GLY A 23 15.38 14.73 18.03
C GLY A 23 15.15 13.25 17.70
N LEU A 24 15.89 12.36 18.34
CA LEU A 24 15.95 10.97 17.92
C LEU A 24 14.82 10.09 18.44
N GLU A 25 13.70 10.19 17.77
CA GLU A 25 12.76 9.08 17.60
C GLU A 25 12.20 9.12 16.16
N GLY A 26 12.74 8.28 15.20
CA GLY A 26 12.19 8.16 13.85
C GLY A 26 13.21 8.16 12.70
N VAL A 27 12.90 8.17 11.42
CA VAL A 27 13.87 7.99 10.31
C VAL A 27 14.59 9.30 9.97
N ALA A 28 15.87 9.43 10.31
CA ALA A 28 16.73 10.46 9.79
C ALA A 28 17.70 9.88 8.76
N SER A 29 17.76 10.47 7.58
CA SER A 29 18.86 10.28 6.63
C SER A 29 19.90 11.36 6.91
N ILE A 30 21.04 10.97 7.44
CA ILE A 30 22.19 11.87 7.53
C ILE A 30 23.09 11.56 6.33
N GLY A 31 22.91 12.35 5.27
CA GLY A 31 23.80 12.34 4.13
C GLY A 31 24.70 13.53 4.21
N ASP A 32 25.79 13.47 5.02
CA ASP A 32 26.89 14.40 4.85
C ASP A 32 28.21 13.73 5.18
N THR A 33 29.15 13.93 4.29
CA THR A 33 30.52 13.52 4.46
C THR A 33 31.23 14.57 5.30
N LEU A 34 31.63 14.22 6.52
CA LEU A 34 32.67 14.96 7.20
C LEU A 34 33.90 15.03 6.27
N PRO A 35 34.53 16.19 6.10
CA PRO A 35 35.73 16.33 5.24
C PRO A 35 36.79 15.30 5.64
N GLY A 36 37.05 14.32 4.73
CA GLY A 36 38.10 13.32 4.92
C GLY A 36 37.67 12.01 5.58
N VAL A 37 36.39 11.82 5.95
CA VAL A 37 35.87 10.55 6.47
C VAL A 37 34.68 10.11 5.63
N PRO A 38 34.73 8.95 4.96
CA PRO A 38 33.51 8.39 4.34
C PRO A 38 32.53 8.00 5.45
N THR A 39 31.54 8.87 5.70
CA THR A 39 30.48 8.57 6.66
C THR A 39 29.51 7.59 6.01
N PRO A 40 29.26 6.44 6.62
CA PRO A 40 28.19 5.57 6.17
C PRO A 40 26.85 6.31 6.30
N VAL A 41 25.95 6.14 5.33
CA VAL A 41 24.58 6.61 5.43
C VAL A 41 23.94 5.88 6.61
N VAL A 42 23.67 6.60 7.69
CA VAL A 42 22.94 6.06 8.85
C VAL A 42 21.47 6.37 8.64
N ILE A 43 20.67 5.31 8.47
CA ILE A 43 19.21 5.40 8.40
C ILE A 43 18.68 5.00 9.78
N GLY A 44 18.02 5.93 10.46
CA GLY A 44 17.37 5.71 11.75
C GLY A 44 15.87 5.97 11.66
N TYR A 45 15.10 5.67 12.72
CA TYR A 45 13.67 5.97 12.83
C TYR A 45 13.46 7.15 13.77
N LEU A 46 12.73 8.22 13.34
CA LEU A 46 12.34 9.38 14.14
C LEU A 46 10.85 9.28 14.52
N ASN A 47 10.49 9.64 15.74
CA ASN A 47 9.11 9.86 16.10
C ASN A 47 8.68 11.27 15.70
N TYR A 48 7.72 11.40 14.79
CA TYR A 48 7.18 12.69 14.36
C TYR A 48 6.18 13.31 15.36
N GLY A 49 5.97 12.68 16.53
CA GLY A 49 4.93 13.07 17.47
C GLY A 49 3.56 12.53 17.08
N ASP A 50 2.52 13.27 17.45
CA ASP A 50 1.14 12.84 17.20
C ASP A 50 0.66 13.30 15.82
N VAL A 51 0.05 12.40 15.07
CA VAL A 51 -0.60 12.66 13.79
C VAL A 51 -2.04 12.20 13.86
N ASP A 52 -2.97 13.14 13.73
CA ASP A 52 -4.40 12.82 13.69
C ASP A 52 -4.80 12.34 12.29
N VAL A 53 -5.24 11.10 12.21
CA VAL A 53 -5.75 10.49 10.99
C VAL A 53 -7.21 10.14 11.19
N TRP A 54 -8.07 10.59 10.28
CA TRP A 54 -9.48 10.26 10.30
C TRP A 54 -9.94 9.69 8.95
N GLY A 55 -10.97 8.88 8.99
CA GLY A 55 -11.55 8.26 7.80
C GLY A 55 -12.74 7.37 8.17
N PHE A 56 -13.30 6.71 7.18
CA PHE A 56 -14.32 5.70 7.40
C PHE A 56 -14.24 4.58 6.36
N ASP A 57 -14.69 3.41 6.77
CA ASP A 57 -14.90 2.25 5.92
C ASP A 57 -16.39 1.89 5.91
N ALA A 58 -16.93 1.60 4.74
CA ALA A 58 -18.28 1.15 4.55
C ALA A 58 -18.28 -0.16 3.76
N SER A 59 -19.14 -1.11 4.16
CA SER A 59 -19.34 -2.35 3.42
C SER A 59 -20.82 -2.70 3.35
N LEU A 60 -21.24 -3.21 2.20
CA LEU A 60 -22.61 -3.64 1.94
C LEU A 60 -22.61 -5.00 1.25
N ALA A 61 -23.21 -6.02 1.90
CA ALA A 61 -23.44 -7.32 1.30
C ALA A 61 -24.90 -7.41 0.83
N VAL A 62 -25.09 -7.73 -0.44
CA VAL A 62 -26.41 -7.81 -1.08
C VAL A 62 -26.63 -9.21 -1.64
N PHE A 63 -27.67 -9.89 -1.17
CA PHE A 63 -28.11 -11.17 -1.70
C PHE A 63 -29.13 -10.92 -2.80
N LEU A 64 -28.64 -10.80 -4.07
CA LEU A 64 -29.50 -10.53 -5.22
C LEU A 64 -30.45 -11.68 -5.54
N SER A 65 -30.00 -12.93 -5.29
CA SER A 65 -30.80 -14.13 -5.42
C SER A 65 -30.12 -15.31 -4.72
N ARG A 66 -30.72 -16.51 -4.77
CA ARG A 66 -30.08 -17.74 -4.27
C ARG A 66 -28.78 -18.10 -5.01
N LYS A 67 -28.49 -17.47 -6.15
CA LYS A 67 -27.33 -17.76 -7.00
C LYS A 67 -26.32 -16.61 -7.03
N TRP A 68 -26.75 -15.40 -6.73
CA TRP A 68 -25.97 -14.20 -6.88
C TRP A 68 -25.81 -13.45 -5.57
N ASN A 69 -24.57 -13.22 -5.18
CA ASN A 69 -24.20 -12.35 -4.06
C ASN A 69 -23.31 -11.23 -4.57
N MET A 70 -23.46 -10.06 -4.00
CA MET A 70 -22.66 -8.88 -4.31
C MET A 70 -22.17 -8.24 -3.02
N ASP A 71 -20.88 -7.99 -2.93
CA ASP A 71 -20.27 -7.22 -1.85
C ASP A 71 -19.71 -5.93 -2.42
N ILE A 72 -20.04 -4.81 -1.80
CA ILE A 72 -19.53 -3.48 -2.13
C ILE A 72 -18.74 -2.98 -0.93
N THR A 73 -17.55 -2.46 -1.17
CA THR A 73 -16.71 -1.86 -0.11
C THR A 73 -16.26 -0.48 -0.56
N TYR A 74 -16.17 0.45 0.37
CA TYR A 74 -15.64 1.77 0.13
C TYR A 74 -14.89 2.26 1.36
N SER A 75 -13.68 2.79 1.15
CA SER A 75 -12.86 3.41 2.18
C SER A 75 -12.55 4.85 1.80
N TYR A 76 -12.66 5.72 2.76
CA TYR A 76 -12.29 7.13 2.64
C TYR A 76 -11.30 7.51 3.75
N MET A 77 -10.21 8.15 3.36
CA MET A 77 -9.22 8.72 4.25
C MET A 77 -9.24 10.25 4.13
N GLY A 78 -9.60 10.92 5.23
CA GLY A 78 -9.71 12.38 5.25
C GLY A 78 -8.36 13.06 5.40
N THR A 79 -7.41 12.42 6.12
CA THR A 79 -6.04 12.91 6.29
C THR A 79 -5.10 12.14 5.39
N THR A 80 -4.52 12.78 4.37
CA THR A 80 -3.56 12.18 3.44
C THR A 80 -2.16 12.75 3.58
N GLU A 81 -2.02 13.87 4.29
CA GLU A 81 -0.76 14.57 4.55
C GLU A 81 -0.73 15.07 5.99
N PHE A 82 0.44 15.17 6.56
CA PHE A 82 0.69 15.83 7.84
C PHE A 82 1.93 16.72 7.74
N SER A 83 2.07 17.67 8.66
CA SER A 83 3.24 18.54 8.71
C SER A 83 4.29 17.94 9.61
N ASN A 84 5.49 17.70 9.09
CA ASN A 84 6.64 17.29 9.88
C ASN A 84 6.99 18.42 10.87
N PRO A 85 6.98 18.19 12.18
CA PRO A 85 7.22 19.23 13.18
C PRO A 85 8.64 19.81 13.13
N LEU A 86 9.62 19.04 12.64
CA LEU A 86 11.03 19.43 12.54
C LEU A 86 11.31 20.24 11.27
N THR A 87 10.97 19.66 10.12
CA THR A 87 11.28 20.26 8.81
C THR A 87 10.22 21.24 8.31
N LYS A 88 9.02 21.23 8.94
CA LYS A 88 7.80 21.94 8.48
C LYS A 88 7.35 21.54 7.07
N ALA A 89 7.94 20.49 6.51
CA ALA A 89 7.53 19.92 5.24
C ALA A 89 6.22 19.15 5.40
N LYS A 90 5.48 19.02 4.30
CA LYS A 90 4.33 18.12 4.23
C LYS A 90 4.80 16.72 3.89
N GLU A 91 4.39 15.77 4.71
CA GLU A 91 4.68 14.35 4.56
C GLU A 91 3.41 13.60 4.19
N SER A 92 3.53 12.60 3.34
CA SER A 92 2.39 11.75 2.96
C SER A 92 2.13 10.67 3.99
N VAL A 93 0.86 10.38 4.25
CA VAL A 93 0.43 9.22 5.05
C VAL A 93 0.61 7.89 4.27
N ASN A 94 1.06 7.97 3.00
CA ASN A 94 1.26 6.82 2.12
C ASN A 94 -0.03 5.99 1.90
N ALA A 95 -1.15 6.67 1.85
CA ALA A 95 -2.45 6.04 1.68
C ALA A 95 -3.32 6.80 0.70
N PRO A 96 -4.09 6.09 -0.15
CA PRO A 96 -5.03 6.71 -1.08
C PRO A 96 -6.21 7.32 -0.33
N LYS A 97 -6.72 8.44 -0.85
CA LYS A 97 -7.90 9.11 -0.31
C LYS A 97 -9.16 8.27 -0.48
N HIS A 98 -9.29 7.59 -1.61
CA HIS A 98 -10.44 6.75 -1.93
C HIS A 98 -10.00 5.35 -2.35
N LYS A 99 -10.66 4.33 -1.80
CA LYS A 99 -10.61 2.94 -2.27
C LYS A 99 -12.03 2.44 -2.44
N ALA A 100 -12.30 1.70 -3.51
CA ALA A 100 -13.58 1.05 -3.73
C ALA A 100 -13.37 -0.39 -4.19
N GLY A 101 -14.24 -1.28 -3.75
CA GLY A 101 -14.26 -2.68 -4.14
C GLY A 101 -15.66 -3.15 -4.48
N LEU A 102 -15.75 -4.02 -5.47
CA LEU A 102 -16.98 -4.71 -5.87
C LEU A 102 -16.64 -6.18 -6.07
N LYS A 103 -17.34 -7.05 -5.38
CA LYS A 103 -17.28 -8.49 -5.61
C LYS A 103 -18.63 -8.97 -6.07
N LEU A 104 -18.67 -9.67 -7.18
CA LEU A 104 -19.86 -10.35 -7.68
C LEU A 104 -19.59 -11.85 -7.70
N GLN A 105 -20.41 -12.62 -6.99
CA GLN A 105 -20.27 -14.06 -6.89
C GLN A 105 -21.51 -14.76 -7.43
N PHE A 106 -21.27 -15.75 -8.28
CA PHE A 106 -22.29 -16.60 -8.87
C PHE A 106 -22.08 -18.06 -8.46
N ASN A 107 -23.09 -18.65 -7.81
CA ASN A 107 -23.13 -20.04 -7.39
C ASN A 107 -24.38 -20.70 -7.97
N PRO A 108 -24.30 -21.32 -9.15
CA PRO A 108 -25.47 -21.99 -9.74
C PRO A 108 -25.86 -23.22 -8.91
N ILE A 109 -27.15 -23.34 -8.60
CA ILE A 109 -27.67 -24.44 -7.74
C ILE A 109 -27.46 -25.82 -8.37
N LYS A 110 -27.50 -25.88 -9.70
CA LYS A 110 -27.48 -27.15 -10.46
C LYS A 110 -26.09 -27.70 -10.73
N TYR A 111 -25.07 -26.84 -10.66
CA TYR A 111 -23.70 -27.20 -11.03
C TYR A 111 -22.75 -26.89 -9.86
N PRO A 112 -21.75 -27.75 -9.62
CA PRO A 112 -20.75 -27.54 -8.58
C PRO A 112 -19.69 -26.49 -8.99
N LEU A 113 -20.17 -25.32 -9.40
CA LEU A 113 -19.37 -24.22 -9.95
C LEU A 113 -19.51 -22.99 -9.05
N THR A 114 -18.42 -22.33 -8.80
CA THR A 114 -18.37 -20.99 -8.22
C THR A 114 -17.65 -20.06 -9.18
N VAL A 115 -18.24 -18.93 -9.52
CA VAL A 115 -17.61 -17.87 -10.29
C VAL A 115 -17.59 -16.61 -9.43
N SER A 116 -16.46 -15.97 -9.29
CA SER A 116 -16.34 -14.70 -8.58
C SER A 116 -15.54 -13.71 -9.40
N LEU A 117 -16.11 -12.54 -9.63
CA LEU A 117 -15.45 -11.38 -10.23
C LEU A 117 -15.26 -10.33 -9.14
N ASN A 118 -14.01 -9.91 -8.90
CA ASN A 118 -13.68 -8.85 -7.98
C ASN A 118 -13.12 -7.67 -8.77
N GLY A 119 -13.70 -6.49 -8.58
CA GLY A 119 -13.15 -5.22 -9.05
C GLY A 119 -12.64 -4.42 -7.87
N ARG A 120 -11.48 -3.80 -7.97
CA ARG A 120 -10.99 -2.82 -7.01
C ARG A 120 -10.45 -1.59 -7.70
N TYR A 121 -10.75 -0.44 -7.12
CA TYR A 121 -10.22 0.86 -7.49
C TYR A 121 -9.44 1.45 -6.32
N VAL A 122 -8.29 2.00 -6.63
CA VAL A 122 -7.42 2.70 -5.68
C VAL A 122 -7.08 4.05 -6.28
N ASP A 123 -7.39 5.12 -5.57
CA ASP A 123 -7.06 6.47 -6.00
C ASP A 123 -5.54 6.70 -5.96
N GLY A 124 -5.06 7.66 -6.77
CA GLY A 124 -3.66 8.04 -6.76
C GLY A 124 -3.29 8.77 -5.48
N PHE A 125 -2.08 8.55 -4.99
CA PHE A 125 -1.59 9.17 -3.76
C PHE A 125 -0.09 9.40 -3.81
N ASP A 126 0.38 10.32 -2.97
CA ASP A 126 1.80 10.58 -2.82
C ASP A 126 2.41 9.56 -1.85
N TRP A 127 3.61 9.10 -2.20
CA TRP A 127 4.39 8.13 -1.43
C TRP A 127 5.68 8.74 -0.97
N SER A 128 5.98 8.63 0.32
CA SER A 128 7.24 9.04 0.91
C SER A 128 7.69 8.00 1.94
N SER A 129 8.84 7.39 1.74
CA SER A 129 9.41 6.40 2.66
C SER A 129 10.94 6.39 2.53
N GLY A 130 11.62 7.11 3.39
CA GLY A 130 13.06 7.29 3.35
C GLY A 130 13.52 7.93 2.02
N ILE A 131 14.33 7.21 1.26
CA ILE A 131 14.83 7.66 -0.06
C ILE A 131 13.82 7.45 -1.20
N TYR A 132 12.74 6.71 -0.94
CA TYR A 132 11.71 6.41 -1.94
C TYR A 132 10.56 7.39 -1.81
N PHE A 133 10.44 8.30 -2.76
CA PHE A 133 9.34 9.26 -2.84
C PHE A 133 8.83 9.37 -4.28
N GLY A 134 7.56 9.66 -4.43
CA GLY A 134 6.94 9.79 -5.73
C GLY A 134 5.43 9.68 -5.66
N LYS A 135 4.79 9.60 -6.82
CA LYS A 135 3.34 9.49 -6.93
C LYS A 135 2.93 8.12 -7.44
N ILE A 136 2.12 7.42 -6.67
CA ILE A 136 1.37 6.24 -7.12
C ILE A 136 0.19 6.76 -7.95
N LYS A 137 0.08 6.33 -9.20
CA LYS A 137 -1.06 6.66 -10.05
C LYS A 137 -2.28 5.84 -9.64
N SER A 138 -3.48 6.41 -9.81
CA SER A 138 -4.71 5.64 -9.60
C SER A 138 -4.76 4.44 -10.53
N TYR A 139 -5.31 3.34 -10.02
CA TYR A 139 -5.47 2.11 -10.80
C TYR A 139 -6.76 1.40 -10.44
N GLY A 140 -7.28 0.66 -11.43
CA GLY A 140 -8.39 -0.25 -11.26
C GLY A 140 -8.03 -1.61 -11.85
N ILE A 141 -8.34 -2.67 -11.12
CA ILE A 141 -8.07 -4.04 -11.54
C ILE A 141 -9.29 -4.92 -11.31
N PHE A 142 -9.38 -5.97 -12.12
CA PHE A 142 -10.38 -7.02 -12.00
C PHE A 142 -9.71 -8.36 -11.82
N ASP A 143 -10.20 -9.14 -10.88
CA ASP A 143 -9.73 -10.51 -10.62
C ASP A 143 -10.88 -11.48 -10.88
N LEU A 144 -10.60 -12.59 -11.56
CA LEU A 144 -11.56 -13.65 -11.82
C LEU A 144 -11.15 -14.91 -11.05
N HIS A 145 -12.11 -15.48 -10.35
CA HIS A 145 -11.96 -16.77 -9.68
C HIS A 145 -13.03 -17.76 -10.14
N LEU A 146 -12.60 -18.94 -10.54
CA LEU A 146 -13.43 -20.06 -10.96
C LEU A 146 -13.12 -21.25 -10.05
N GLY A 147 -14.11 -21.73 -9.31
CA GLY A 147 -14.03 -22.95 -8.51
C GLY A 147 -14.96 -24.01 -9.09
N TYR A 148 -14.46 -25.23 -9.31
CA TYR A 148 -15.26 -26.36 -9.79
C TYR A 148 -14.97 -27.61 -8.98
N GLU A 149 -16.03 -28.20 -8.41
CA GLU A 149 -15.94 -29.49 -7.71
C GLU A 149 -16.14 -30.62 -8.71
N ILE A 150 -15.04 -31.24 -9.14
CA ILE A 150 -15.03 -32.33 -10.14
C ILE A 150 -15.76 -33.56 -9.57
N ASN A 151 -15.47 -33.87 -8.31
CA ASN A 151 -16.17 -34.90 -7.53
C ASN A 151 -15.96 -34.65 -6.03
N LYS A 152 -16.48 -35.53 -5.16
CA LYS A 152 -16.38 -35.40 -3.70
C LYS A 152 -14.92 -35.39 -3.15
N TYR A 153 -13.96 -35.81 -3.94
CA TYR A 153 -12.53 -35.88 -3.56
C TYR A 153 -11.65 -34.84 -4.24
N LEU A 154 -12.11 -34.23 -5.34
CA LEU A 154 -11.27 -33.34 -6.15
C LEU A 154 -11.99 -32.04 -6.49
N LYS A 155 -11.38 -30.93 -6.11
CA LYS A 155 -11.80 -29.58 -6.46
C LYS A 155 -10.68 -28.86 -7.23
N MET A 156 -11.06 -28.16 -8.27
CA MET A 156 -10.18 -27.32 -9.08
C MET A 156 -10.54 -25.84 -8.86
N ASN A 157 -9.53 -25.01 -8.62
CA ASN A 157 -9.68 -23.56 -8.52
C ASN A 157 -8.73 -22.90 -9.53
N PHE A 158 -9.28 -22.05 -10.38
CA PHE A 158 -8.52 -21.25 -11.32
C PHE A 158 -8.70 -19.76 -10.98
N THR A 159 -7.60 -19.06 -10.82
CA THR A 159 -7.61 -17.64 -10.45
C THR A 159 -6.79 -16.86 -11.45
N ILE A 160 -7.34 -15.75 -11.92
CA ILE A 160 -6.65 -14.75 -12.73
C ILE A 160 -6.69 -13.44 -11.94
N ASN A 161 -5.55 -13.04 -11.41
CA ASN A 161 -5.40 -11.71 -10.84
C ASN A 161 -5.04 -10.72 -11.94
N ASN A 162 -5.63 -9.52 -11.89
CA ASN A 162 -5.47 -8.49 -12.90
C ASN A 162 -5.84 -8.99 -14.31
N LEU A 163 -7.10 -9.37 -14.47
CA LEU A 163 -7.67 -9.96 -15.69
C LEU A 163 -7.37 -9.16 -16.96
N LEU A 164 -7.33 -7.83 -16.87
CA LEU A 164 -7.07 -6.93 -17.99
C LEU A 164 -5.58 -6.63 -18.22
N ASP A 165 -4.69 -7.20 -17.41
CA ASP A 165 -3.21 -6.97 -17.47
C ASP A 165 -2.82 -5.48 -17.36
N HIS A 166 -3.54 -4.72 -16.54
CA HIS A 166 -3.24 -3.31 -16.31
C HIS A 166 -1.95 -3.18 -15.48
N LYS A 167 -0.86 -2.78 -16.12
CA LYS A 167 0.43 -2.59 -15.44
C LYS A 167 0.35 -1.41 -14.49
N HIS A 168 0.59 -1.66 -13.20
CA HIS A 168 0.56 -0.65 -12.15
C HIS A 168 1.63 -0.93 -11.09
N ILE A 169 1.93 0.07 -10.28
CA ILE A 169 2.78 -0.05 -9.09
C ILE A 169 1.94 0.29 -7.86
N GLU A 170 2.17 -0.40 -6.75
CA GLU A 170 1.46 -0.18 -5.48
C GLU A 170 2.35 0.49 -4.42
N ILE A 171 3.67 0.43 -4.61
CA ILE A 171 4.67 1.08 -3.76
C ILE A 171 5.79 1.63 -4.65
N ILE A 172 6.33 2.81 -4.32
CA ILE A 172 7.50 3.36 -5.01
C ILE A 172 8.73 2.49 -4.71
N GLY A 173 9.51 2.16 -5.74
CA GLY A 173 10.63 1.21 -5.66
C GLY A 173 10.21 -0.25 -5.79
N GLY A 174 8.92 -0.56 -5.81
CA GLY A 174 8.40 -1.89 -6.05
C GLY A 174 8.30 -2.26 -7.54
N PRO A 175 8.05 -3.54 -7.84
CA PRO A 175 7.88 -4.01 -9.21
C PRO A 175 6.56 -3.53 -9.82
N SER A 176 6.51 -3.41 -11.14
CA SER A 176 5.26 -3.24 -11.87
C SER A 176 4.48 -4.55 -11.86
N LEU A 177 3.26 -4.51 -11.36
CA LEU A 177 2.37 -5.66 -11.25
C LEU A 177 1.55 -5.83 -12.53
N GLY A 178 1.52 -7.04 -13.05
CA GLY A 178 0.72 -7.43 -14.21
C GLY A 178 -0.20 -8.59 -13.87
N ARG A 179 -0.68 -9.27 -14.92
CA ARG A 179 -1.54 -10.44 -14.77
C ARG A 179 -0.79 -11.63 -14.18
N VAL A 180 -1.45 -12.31 -13.23
CA VAL A 180 -0.98 -13.58 -12.67
C VAL A 180 -2.11 -14.60 -12.77
N MET A 181 -1.79 -15.80 -13.28
CA MET A 181 -2.73 -16.91 -13.38
C MET A 181 -2.26 -18.05 -12.48
N MET A 182 -3.20 -18.63 -11.73
CA MET A 182 -2.92 -19.74 -10.82
C MET A 182 -3.96 -20.83 -11.00
N LEU A 183 -3.50 -22.09 -11.04
CA LEU A 183 -4.34 -23.28 -10.97
C LEU A 183 -4.01 -24.04 -9.71
N ARG A 184 -5.02 -24.33 -8.90
CA ARG A 184 -4.91 -25.10 -7.66
C ARG A 184 -5.84 -26.32 -7.73
N LEU A 185 -5.29 -27.49 -7.43
CA LEU A 185 -6.04 -28.72 -7.25
C LEU A 185 -6.07 -29.08 -5.75
N GLU A 186 -7.24 -29.30 -5.21
CA GLU A 186 -7.46 -29.70 -3.82
C GLU A 186 -8.01 -31.12 -3.79
N THR A 187 -7.36 -32.02 -3.04
CA THR A 187 -7.80 -33.39 -2.83
C THR A 187 -8.18 -33.62 -1.40
N LYS A 188 -9.28 -34.38 -1.17
CA LYS A 188 -9.71 -34.84 0.15
C LYS A 188 -9.62 -36.36 0.17
N PHE A 189 -9.01 -36.89 1.22
CA PHE A 189 -8.89 -38.32 1.47
C PHE A 189 -9.84 -38.77 2.56
#